data_698c7c3d28005978e5b520da33538795
#
_entry.id   698c7c3d28005978e5b520da33538795
#
_cell.length_a   1.000
_cell.length_b   1.000
_cell.length_c   1.000
_cell.angle_alpha   90.00
_cell.angle_beta   90.00
_cell.angle_gamma   90.00
#
_symmetry.space_group_name_H-M   'P 1'
#
loop_
_entity.id
_entity.type
_entity.pdbx_description
1 polymer ?
#
loop_
_entity_poly.entity_id
_entity_poly.type
_entity_poly.pdbx_seq_one_letter_code
_entity_poly.pdbx_strand_id
1 'polypeptide(L)'
;IHAYAYCGFPRSLRAIQTFMQVIEERKSMGIKDVEGREASAIEDGGSRYERGRDILAEISGTSASVPKTGYAVFAPTIERFLKEHLFADLFERDLLTYRERELATVSVLAGVGGVEPMAYGHMSICLHLGITPEQLTALLNIVEINLGKKSSDPLRDVLGQLTDKK
;
A
#
# COMPACT_ATOMS: atom_id res chain seq x y z
N ILE A 1 -7.22 5.40 5.69
CA ILE A 1 -6.70 4.39 6.63
C ILE A 1 -5.49 3.64 6.04
N HIS A 2 -5.54 3.09 4.82
CA HIS A 2 -4.47 2.26 4.25
C HIS A 2 -3.05 2.87 4.39
N ALA A 3 -2.90 4.16 4.09
CA ALA A 3 -1.60 4.85 4.11
C ALA A 3 -0.88 4.84 5.48
N TYR A 4 -1.61 4.76 6.59
CA TYR A 4 -0.98 4.86 7.92
C TYR A 4 -0.02 3.71 8.22
N ALA A 5 -0.23 2.55 7.64
CA ALA A 5 0.65 1.40 7.80
C ALA A 5 2.06 1.64 7.24
N TYR A 6 2.18 2.59 6.31
CA TYR A 6 3.43 2.93 5.64
C TYR A 6 4.06 4.25 6.11
N CYS A 7 3.24 5.25 6.44
CA CYS A 7 3.74 6.56 6.85
C CYS A 7 3.54 6.87 8.34
N GLY A 8 2.98 5.92 9.11
CA GLY A 8 2.78 6.00 10.56
C GLY A 8 1.62 6.89 10.98
N PHE A 9 1.23 6.79 12.25
CA PHE A 9 0.13 7.56 12.84
C PHE A 9 0.29 9.07 12.70
N PRO A 10 1.46 9.68 13.00
CA PRO A 10 1.57 11.14 13.01
C PRO A 10 1.19 11.78 11.66
N ARG A 11 1.73 11.28 10.55
CA ARG A 11 1.43 11.79 9.21
C ARG A 11 -0.02 11.51 8.81
N SER A 12 -0.52 10.33 9.15
CA SER A 12 -1.88 9.92 8.79
C SER A 12 -2.94 10.72 9.55
N LEU A 13 -2.75 10.95 10.85
CA LEU A 13 -3.67 11.78 11.64
C LEU A 13 -3.66 13.24 11.14
N ARG A 14 -2.48 13.76 10.77
CA ARG A 14 -2.39 15.08 10.15
C ARG A 14 -3.16 15.15 8.82
N ALA A 15 -3.01 14.14 7.97
CA ALA A 15 -3.74 14.07 6.70
C ALA A 15 -5.26 13.99 6.91
N ILE A 16 -5.73 13.21 7.89
CA ILE A 16 -7.15 13.14 8.26
C ILE A 16 -7.67 14.50 8.72
N GLN A 17 -6.93 15.21 9.58
CA GLN A 17 -7.30 16.55 10.02
C GLN A 17 -7.43 17.53 8.85
N THR A 18 -6.47 17.51 7.92
CA THR A 18 -6.53 18.34 6.70
C THR A 18 -7.75 17.97 5.85
N PHE A 19 -8.01 16.68 5.67
CA PHE A 19 -9.18 16.21 4.91
C PHE A 19 -10.49 16.67 5.54
N MET A 20 -10.61 16.62 6.87
CA MET A 20 -11.79 17.14 7.58
C MET A 20 -12.00 18.63 7.31
N GLN A 21 -10.94 19.44 7.32
CA GLN A 21 -11.01 20.86 6.99
C GLN A 21 -11.51 21.10 5.56
N VAL A 22 -10.97 20.35 4.59
CA VAL A 22 -11.41 20.43 3.18
C VAL A 22 -12.89 20.07 3.04
N ILE A 23 -13.39 19.06 3.74
CA ILE A 23 -14.82 18.69 3.72
C ILE A 23 -15.68 19.86 4.26
N GLU A 24 -15.30 20.49 5.37
CA GLU A 24 -16.04 21.62 5.92
C GLU A 24 -16.01 22.86 4.98
N GLU A 25 -14.86 23.14 4.36
CA GLU A 25 -14.76 24.20 3.35
C GLU A 25 -15.69 23.95 2.15
N ARG A 26 -15.71 22.73 1.61
CA ARG A 26 -16.59 22.33 0.51
C ARG A 26 -18.06 22.47 0.90
N LYS A 27 -18.40 22.02 2.10
CA LYS A 27 -19.76 22.17 2.65
C LYS A 27 -20.18 23.62 2.80
N SER A 28 -19.28 24.52 3.24
CA SER A 28 -19.56 25.95 3.33
C SER A 28 -19.81 26.61 1.97
N MET A 29 -19.25 26.05 0.88
CA MET A 29 -19.48 26.44 -0.51
C MET A 29 -20.76 25.81 -1.10
N GLY A 30 -21.55 25.10 -0.31
CA GLY A 30 -22.79 24.43 -0.77
C GLY A 30 -22.55 23.12 -1.53
N ILE A 31 -21.32 22.61 -1.57
CA ILE A 31 -20.98 21.34 -2.19
C ILE A 31 -21.39 20.21 -1.25
N LYS A 32 -22.19 19.28 -1.77
CA LYS A 32 -22.58 18.06 -1.06
C LYS A 32 -21.71 16.90 -1.58
N ASP A 33 -20.75 16.50 -0.74
CA ASP A 33 -19.98 15.30 -1.03
C ASP A 33 -20.83 14.05 -0.73
N VAL A 34 -20.64 13.03 -1.55
CA VAL A 34 -21.29 11.73 -1.33
C VAL A 34 -20.49 10.97 -0.28
N GLU A 35 -21.15 10.56 0.78
CA GLU A 35 -20.54 9.71 1.80
C GLU A 35 -20.24 8.32 1.22
N GLY A 36 -19.03 7.83 1.44
CA GLY A 36 -18.62 6.50 1.01
C GLY A 36 -19.27 5.41 1.86
N ARG A 37 -19.33 4.19 1.32
CA ARG A 37 -19.81 3.03 2.09
C ARG A 37 -18.79 2.61 3.14
N GLU A 38 -19.23 1.97 4.19
CA GLU A 38 -18.38 1.24 5.12
C GLU A 38 -17.88 -0.06 4.50
N ALA A 39 -16.75 -0.59 5.01
CA ALA A 39 -16.29 -1.92 4.64
C ALA A 39 -17.25 -2.97 5.17
N SER A 40 -17.42 -4.04 4.41
CA SER A 40 -18.18 -5.22 4.87
C SER A 40 -17.52 -5.83 6.12
N ALA A 41 -18.30 -6.49 6.94
CA ALA A 41 -17.77 -7.28 8.05
C ALA A 41 -16.87 -8.40 7.47
N ILE A 42 -15.73 -8.62 8.13
CA ILE A 42 -14.84 -9.74 7.78
C ILE A 42 -15.50 -11.01 8.34
N GLU A 43 -15.79 -11.96 7.46
CA GLU A 43 -16.29 -13.25 7.87
C GLU A 43 -15.20 -14.09 8.56
N ASP A 44 -15.58 -14.93 9.52
CA ASP A 44 -14.63 -15.73 10.29
C ASP A 44 -14.05 -16.86 9.43
N GLY A 45 -12.90 -16.63 8.84
CA GLY A 45 -12.14 -17.55 7.98
C GLY A 45 -10.87 -18.11 8.64
N GLY A 46 -10.80 -18.16 9.96
CA GLY A 46 -9.60 -18.58 10.72
C GLY A 46 -8.90 -17.43 11.45
N SER A 47 -7.70 -17.68 11.97
CA SER A 47 -6.97 -16.64 12.71
C SER A 47 -6.55 -15.49 11.79
N ARG A 48 -6.45 -14.27 12.36
CA ARG A 48 -5.94 -13.09 11.60
C ARG A 48 -4.59 -13.35 10.97
N TYR A 49 -3.74 -14.10 11.65
CA TYR A 49 -2.42 -14.45 11.11
C TYR A 49 -2.53 -15.31 9.84
N GLU A 50 -3.39 -16.32 9.85
CA GLU A 50 -3.60 -17.21 8.70
C GLU A 50 -4.20 -16.45 7.53
N ARG A 51 -5.25 -15.68 7.75
CA ARG A 51 -5.86 -14.86 6.69
C ARG A 51 -4.85 -13.89 6.07
N GLY A 52 -4.09 -13.15 6.91
CA GLY A 52 -3.08 -12.22 6.40
C GLY A 52 -1.89 -12.90 5.71
N ARG A 53 -1.50 -14.10 6.17
CA ARG A 53 -0.52 -14.94 5.46
C ARG A 53 -1.01 -15.32 4.07
N ASP A 54 -2.24 -15.72 3.96
CA ASP A 54 -2.83 -16.21 2.71
C ASP A 54 -3.06 -15.06 1.73
N ILE A 55 -3.50 -13.89 2.20
CA ILE A 55 -3.58 -12.66 1.39
C ILE A 55 -2.20 -12.27 0.86
N LEU A 56 -1.18 -12.25 1.72
CA LEU A 56 0.19 -11.93 1.28
C LEU A 56 0.67 -12.93 0.22
N ALA A 57 0.41 -14.20 0.39
CA ALA A 57 0.77 -15.23 -0.58
C ALA A 57 0.05 -15.01 -1.93
N GLU A 58 -1.24 -14.73 -1.90
CA GLU A 58 -2.05 -14.42 -3.08
C GLU A 58 -1.50 -13.23 -3.86
N ILE A 59 -1.35 -12.08 -3.21
CA ILE A 59 -0.93 -10.86 -3.90
C ILE A 59 0.51 -10.87 -4.38
N SER A 60 1.39 -11.61 -3.69
CA SER A 60 2.80 -11.73 -4.07
C SER A 60 3.08 -12.86 -5.06
N GLY A 61 2.10 -13.73 -5.33
CA GLY A 61 2.29 -14.91 -6.15
C GLY A 61 3.21 -15.96 -5.51
N THR A 62 3.38 -15.93 -4.19
CA THR A 62 4.25 -16.86 -3.46
C THR A 62 3.42 -17.91 -2.72
N SER A 63 4.06 -19.00 -2.28
CA SER A 63 3.38 -19.98 -1.45
C SER A 63 3.25 -19.49 -0.01
N ALA A 64 2.07 -19.70 0.60
CA ALA A 64 1.85 -19.43 2.03
C ALA A 64 2.75 -20.27 2.96
N SER A 65 3.33 -21.35 2.44
CA SER A 65 4.23 -22.26 3.17
C SER A 65 5.72 -21.94 3.02
N VAL A 66 6.08 -20.82 2.38
CA VAL A 66 7.49 -20.40 2.25
C VAL A 66 8.10 -20.22 3.64
N PRO A 67 9.28 -20.83 3.91
CA PRO A 67 9.97 -20.66 5.18
C PRO A 67 10.28 -19.19 5.49
N LYS A 68 10.14 -18.82 6.75
CA LYS A 68 10.50 -17.47 7.21
C LYS A 68 12.00 -17.23 7.04
N THR A 69 12.37 -16.05 6.57
CA THR A 69 13.77 -15.62 6.41
C THR A 69 13.93 -14.16 6.83
N GLY A 70 15.17 -13.69 6.91
CA GLY A 70 15.47 -12.28 7.17
C GLY A 70 14.79 -11.74 8.43
N TYR A 71 14.12 -10.59 8.28
CA TYR A 71 13.45 -9.92 9.41
C TYR A 71 12.39 -10.79 10.09
N ALA A 72 11.73 -11.69 9.36
CA ALA A 72 10.67 -12.54 9.90
C ALA A 72 11.21 -13.58 10.92
N VAL A 73 12.49 -13.96 10.78
CA VAL A 73 13.19 -14.79 11.76
C VAL A 73 13.79 -13.93 12.87
N PHE A 74 14.42 -12.82 12.52
CA PHE A 74 15.09 -11.93 13.47
C PHE A 74 14.12 -11.25 14.44
N ALA A 75 12.98 -10.78 13.94
CA ALA A 75 11.97 -10.04 14.69
C ALA A 75 10.55 -10.63 14.46
N PRO A 76 10.25 -11.81 15.00
CA PRO A 76 8.99 -12.53 14.70
C PRO A 76 7.73 -11.76 15.12
N THR A 77 7.83 -10.85 16.07
CA THR A 77 6.70 -10.00 16.48
C THR A 77 6.30 -9.03 15.37
N ILE A 78 7.25 -8.40 14.68
CA ILE A 78 6.92 -7.48 13.58
C ILE A 78 6.36 -8.24 12.37
N GLU A 79 6.84 -9.44 12.11
CA GLU A 79 6.29 -10.32 11.08
C GLU A 79 4.83 -10.70 11.37
N ARG A 80 4.53 -10.97 12.63
CA ARG A 80 3.18 -11.24 13.08
C ARG A 80 2.27 -10.03 12.91
N PHE A 81 2.70 -8.84 13.31
CA PHE A 81 1.94 -7.60 13.12
C PHE A 81 1.71 -7.30 11.64
N LEU A 82 2.70 -7.55 10.80
CA LEU A 82 2.57 -7.40 9.35
C LEU A 82 1.42 -8.26 8.81
N LYS A 83 1.35 -9.54 9.19
CA LYS A 83 0.30 -10.44 8.72
C LYS A 83 -1.05 -10.13 9.36
N GLU A 84 -1.12 -10.05 10.68
CA GLU A 84 -2.37 -9.85 11.39
C GLU A 84 -2.99 -8.47 11.12
N HIS A 85 -2.17 -7.44 11.05
CA HIS A 85 -2.67 -6.06 10.96
C HIS A 85 -2.65 -5.50 9.54
N LEU A 86 -1.51 -5.55 8.84
CA LEU A 86 -1.48 -5.00 7.49
C LEU A 86 -2.32 -5.86 6.54
N PHE A 87 -2.05 -7.16 6.46
CA PHE A 87 -2.71 -8.00 5.46
C PHE A 87 -4.12 -8.43 5.89
N ALA A 88 -4.36 -8.86 7.13
CA ALA A 88 -5.71 -9.22 7.55
C ALA A 88 -6.59 -8.00 7.83
N ASP A 89 -6.19 -7.08 8.75
CA ASP A 89 -7.11 -6.00 9.13
C ASP A 89 -7.28 -4.91 8.05
N LEU A 90 -6.28 -4.67 7.19
CA LEU A 90 -6.34 -3.59 6.20
C LEU A 90 -6.56 -4.09 4.77
N PHE A 91 -5.81 -5.08 4.31
CA PHE A 91 -5.93 -5.56 2.93
C PHE A 91 -7.21 -6.33 2.68
N GLU A 92 -7.76 -7.01 3.68
CA GLU A 92 -9.01 -7.75 3.59
C GLU A 92 -10.26 -6.85 3.45
N ARG A 93 -10.14 -5.56 3.77
CA ARG A 93 -11.26 -4.61 3.62
C ARG A 93 -11.60 -4.40 2.14
N ASP A 94 -12.86 -4.59 1.79
CA ASP A 94 -13.39 -4.61 0.43
C ASP A 94 -13.67 -3.22 -0.21
N LEU A 95 -13.11 -2.15 0.34
CA LEU A 95 -13.26 -0.78 -0.17
C LEU A 95 -12.32 -0.47 -1.34
N LEU A 96 -11.15 -1.10 -1.36
CA LEU A 96 -10.16 -0.98 -2.42
C LEU A 96 -9.74 -2.39 -2.85
N THR A 97 -9.60 -2.58 -4.14
CA THR A 97 -8.97 -3.78 -4.70
C THR A 97 -7.48 -3.86 -4.34
N TYR A 98 -6.87 -5.02 -4.42
CA TYR A 98 -5.44 -5.19 -4.19
C TYR A 98 -4.59 -4.30 -5.13
N ARG A 99 -5.01 -4.14 -6.40
CA ARG A 99 -4.34 -3.24 -7.35
C ARG A 99 -4.35 -1.78 -6.88
N GLU A 100 -5.50 -1.29 -6.43
CA GLU A 100 -5.63 0.08 -5.90
C GLU A 100 -4.82 0.27 -4.62
N ARG A 101 -4.78 -0.73 -3.75
CA ARG A 101 -3.96 -0.70 -2.53
C ARG A 101 -2.48 -0.62 -2.85
N GLU A 102 -2.01 -1.41 -3.80
CA GLU A 102 -0.60 -1.41 -4.19
C GLU A 102 -0.20 -0.10 -4.89
N LEU A 103 -1.04 0.48 -5.75
CA LEU A 103 -0.79 1.81 -6.32
C LEU A 103 -0.73 2.89 -5.23
N ALA A 104 -1.63 2.84 -4.24
CA ALA A 104 -1.60 3.74 -3.10
C ALA A 104 -0.32 3.51 -2.26
N THR A 105 0.09 2.26 -2.05
CA THR A 105 1.32 1.93 -1.31
C THR A 105 2.56 2.50 -2.01
N VAL A 106 2.73 2.26 -3.31
CA VAL A 106 3.86 2.81 -4.08
C VAL A 106 3.88 4.34 -4.00
N SER A 107 2.72 4.99 -4.08
CA SER A 107 2.61 6.45 -3.94
C SER A 107 3.04 6.95 -2.55
N VAL A 108 2.64 6.24 -1.49
CA VAL A 108 3.05 6.59 -0.11
C VAL A 108 4.55 6.38 0.09
N LEU A 109 5.11 5.27 -0.43
CA LEU A 109 6.55 4.98 -0.34
C LEU A 109 7.38 6.03 -1.08
N ALA A 110 6.90 6.53 -2.22
CA ALA A 110 7.51 7.65 -2.93
C ALA A 110 7.59 8.91 -2.07
N GLY A 111 6.53 9.21 -1.32
CA GLY A 111 6.48 10.35 -0.41
C GLY A 111 7.30 10.16 0.87
N VAL A 112 7.48 8.91 1.33
CA VAL A 112 8.32 8.58 2.50
C VAL A 112 9.80 8.70 2.14
N GLY A 113 10.23 8.13 1.02
CA GLY A 113 11.61 8.10 0.57
C GLY A 113 12.55 7.25 1.43
N GLY A 114 13.67 6.79 0.85
CA GLY A 114 14.66 5.98 1.56
C GLY A 114 14.17 4.57 1.90
N VAL A 115 13.20 4.07 1.16
CA VAL A 115 12.55 2.76 1.37
C VAL A 115 12.50 1.93 0.08
N GLU A 116 13.49 2.09 -0.78
CA GLU A 116 13.58 1.47 -2.10
C GLU A 116 13.44 -0.07 -2.06
N PRO A 117 14.00 -0.80 -1.07
CA PRO A 117 13.78 -2.24 -0.96
C PRO A 117 12.31 -2.61 -0.74
N MET A 118 11.55 -1.75 -0.03
CA MET A 118 10.10 -1.95 0.17
C MET A 118 9.35 -1.62 -1.13
N ALA A 119 9.72 -0.54 -1.80
CA ALA A 119 9.17 -0.17 -3.10
C ALA A 119 9.38 -1.27 -4.15
N TYR A 120 10.55 -1.93 -4.16
CA TYR A 120 10.81 -3.09 -5.01
C TYR A 120 9.79 -4.22 -4.79
N GLY A 121 9.55 -4.59 -3.54
CA GLY A 121 8.57 -5.62 -3.20
C GLY A 121 7.15 -5.25 -3.67
N HIS A 122 6.69 -4.03 -3.38
CA HIS A 122 5.35 -3.57 -3.76
C HIS A 122 5.19 -3.38 -5.27
N MET A 123 6.20 -2.89 -5.98
CA MET A 123 6.16 -2.83 -7.46
C MET A 123 6.17 -4.23 -8.08
N SER A 124 6.89 -5.20 -7.49
CA SER A 124 6.82 -6.60 -7.92
C SER A 124 5.40 -7.17 -7.76
N ILE A 125 4.74 -6.88 -6.64
CA ILE A 125 3.33 -7.23 -6.42
C ILE A 125 2.42 -6.52 -7.45
N CYS A 126 2.64 -5.24 -7.73
CA CYS A 126 1.92 -4.53 -8.79
C CYS A 126 1.97 -5.28 -10.12
N LEU A 127 3.17 -5.70 -10.55
CA LEU A 127 3.36 -6.44 -11.80
C LEU A 127 2.66 -7.80 -11.75
N HIS A 128 2.74 -8.52 -10.62
CA HIS A 128 2.03 -9.79 -10.41
C HIS A 128 0.51 -9.62 -10.51
N LEU A 129 -0.04 -8.55 -9.96
CA LEU A 129 -1.46 -8.20 -10.03
C LEU A 129 -1.89 -7.66 -11.41
N GLY A 130 -1.00 -7.64 -12.40
CA GLY A 130 -1.29 -7.23 -13.77
C GLY A 130 -1.31 -5.70 -13.98
N ILE A 131 -0.69 -4.93 -13.10
CA ILE A 131 -0.37 -3.52 -13.37
C ILE A 131 0.85 -3.51 -14.27
N THR A 132 0.77 -2.83 -15.42
CA THR A 132 1.87 -2.86 -16.40
C THR A 132 3.00 -1.90 -16.04
N PRO A 133 4.22 -2.10 -16.57
CA PRO A 133 5.33 -1.16 -16.40
C PRO A 133 4.99 0.26 -16.87
N GLU A 134 4.18 0.39 -17.94
CA GLU A 134 3.73 1.68 -18.45
C GLU A 134 2.79 2.37 -17.47
N GLN A 135 1.90 1.62 -16.79
CA GLN A 135 1.03 2.16 -15.76
C GLN A 135 1.82 2.61 -14.53
N LEU A 136 2.83 1.85 -14.11
CA LEU A 136 3.74 2.26 -13.04
C LEU A 136 4.55 3.51 -13.44
N THR A 137 5.03 3.58 -14.68
CA THR A 137 5.69 4.78 -15.21
C THR A 137 4.77 6.00 -15.18
N ALA A 138 3.50 5.83 -15.57
CA ALA A 138 2.51 6.90 -15.49
C ALA A 138 2.28 7.37 -14.05
N LEU A 139 2.21 6.44 -13.08
CA LEU A 139 2.15 6.77 -11.66
C LEU A 139 3.37 7.58 -11.22
N LEU A 140 4.58 7.16 -11.61
CA LEU A 140 5.80 7.87 -11.26
C LEU A 140 5.89 9.26 -11.89
N ASN A 141 5.29 9.48 -13.07
CA ASN A 141 5.14 10.82 -13.65
C ASN A 141 4.24 11.71 -12.78
N ILE A 142 3.14 11.17 -12.26
CA ILE A 142 2.28 11.89 -11.31
C ILE A 142 3.04 12.21 -10.02
N VAL A 143 3.82 11.27 -9.50
CA VAL A 143 4.69 11.49 -8.34
C VAL A 143 5.69 12.63 -8.62
N GLU A 144 6.34 12.62 -9.78
CA GLU A 144 7.31 13.67 -10.15
C GLU A 144 6.67 15.05 -10.22
N ILE A 145 5.49 15.16 -10.83
CA ILE A 145 4.75 16.44 -10.94
C ILE A 145 4.41 17.00 -9.55
N ASN A 146 4.02 16.14 -8.60
CA ASN A 146 3.53 16.57 -7.30
C ASN A 146 4.60 16.66 -6.21
N LEU A 147 5.62 15.80 -6.25
CA LEU A 147 6.64 15.65 -5.20
C LEU A 147 8.07 15.90 -5.71
N GLY A 148 8.25 16.04 -7.01
CA GLY A 148 9.53 16.29 -7.65
C GLY A 148 10.37 15.02 -7.90
N LYS A 149 11.44 15.18 -8.65
CA LYS A 149 12.36 14.12 -9.08
C LYS A 149 12.99 13.35 -7.91
N LYS A 150 13.28 14.02 -6.81
CA LYS A 150 13.83 13.36 -5.61
C LYS A 150 12.97 12.20 -5.11
N SER A 151 11.66 12.29 -5.30
CA SER A 151 10.70 11.23 -4.90
C SER A 151 10.46 10.20 -6.01
N SER A 152 10.58 10.58 -7.29
CA SER A 152 10.28 9.68 -8.41
C SER A 152 11.50 8.90 -8.92
N ASP A 153 12.68 9.52 -9.00
CA ASP A 153 13.85 8.91 -9.63
C ASP A 153 14.29 7.60 -8.93
N PRO A 154 14.38 7.52 -7.59
CA PRO A 154 14.73 6.26 -6.92
C PRO A 154 13.74 5.12 -7.25
N LEU A 155 12.47 5.44 -7.43
CA LEU A 155 11.45 4.45 -7.78
C LEU A 155 11.49 4.07 -9.26
N ARG A 156 11.94 4.97 -10.15
CA ARG A 156 12.20 4.65 -11.56
C ARG A 156 13.35 3.65 -11.67
N ASP A 157 14.40 3.83 -10.89
CA ASP A 157 15.52 2.88 -10.82
C ASP A 157 15.05 1.50 -10.33
N VAL A 158 14.17 1.47 -9.33
CA VAL A 158 13.53 0.24 -8.85
C VAL A 158 12.70 -0.43 -9.96
N LEU A 159 11.90 0.33 -10.69
CA LEU A 159 11.10 -0.21 -11.80
C LEU A 159 12.00 -0.77 -12.90
N GLY A 160 13.09 -0.08 -13.26
CA GLY A 160 14.08 -0.56 -14.22
C GLY A 160 14.65 -1.91 -13.80
N GLN A 161 15.08 -2.06 -12.53
CA GLN A 161 15.60 -3.34 -12.02
C GLN A 161 14.58 -4.49 -12.12
N LEU A 162 13.29 -4.22 -12.07
CA LEU A 162 12.24 -5.23 -12.19
C LEU A 162 11.95 -5.60 -13.64
N THR A 163 12.12 -4.66 -14.58
CA THR A 163 11.79 -4.85 -16.00
C THR A 163 12.97 -5.36 -16.83
N ASP A 164 14.21 -5.02 -16.45
CA ASP A 164 15.43 -5.39 -17.16
C ASP A 164 15.88 -6.85 -16.91
N LYS A 165 15.22 -7.56 -15.99
CA LYS A 165 15.52 -8.98 -15.65
C LYS A 165 14.82 -10.01 -16.54
N LYS A 166 14.31 -9.60 -17.70
CA LYS A 166 13.69 -10.52 -18.66
C LYS A 166 14.65 -10.98 -19.72
#